data_3cd999d6411469bf166acb4fb2e50165
#
_entry.id   3cd999d6411469bf166acb4fb2e50165
#
_cell.length_a   1.000
_cell.length_b   1.000
_cell.length_c   1.000
_cell.angle_alpha   90.00
_cell.angle_beta   90.00
_cell.angle_gamma   90.00
#
_symmetry.space_group_name_H-M   'P 1'
#
loop_
_entity.id
_entity.type
_entity.pdbx_description
1 polymer ?
#
loop_
_entity_poly.entity_id
_entity_poly.type
_entity_poly.pdbx_seq_one_letter_code
_entity_poly.pdbx_strand_id
1 'polypeptide(L)'
;MRDALAVYGYLLLSTQQMEKAHAVFKGMRVLLPDDAHVAKSLAMTTLAAGDAAAALALADEARAKAGDDELAALDALRGKALFALGRADEARAALGQSLARRAGRSNGTPAPNGKVP
;
A
#
# COMPACT_ATOMS: atom_id res chain seq x y z
N MET A 1 -2.47 10.93 18.03
CA MET A 1 -1.06 10.77 17.65
C MET A 1 -0.89 10.14 16.28
N ARG A 2 -1.61 9.06 16.01
CA ARG A 2 -1.53 8.38 14.71
C ARG A 2 -1.80 9.31 13.54
N ASP A 3 -2.89 10.06 13.60
CA ASP A 3 -3.29 10.90 12.46
C ASP A 3 -2.29 12.04 12.22
N ALA A 4 -1.78 12.65 13.28
CA ALA A 4 -0.80 13.72 13.14
C ALA A 4 0.50 13.20 12.55
N LEU A 5 0.97 12.04 13.01
CA LEU A 5 2.19 11.44 12.50
C LEU A 5 2.01 10.97 11.06
N ALA A 6 0.84 10.43 10.72
CA ALA A 6 0.56 10.01 9.36
C ALA A 6 0.56 11.22 8.40
N VAL A 7 -0.07 12.32 8.80
CA VAL A 7 -0.07 13.54 7.99
C VAL A 7 1.36 14.04 7.77
N TYR A 8 2.16 14.04 8.81
CA TYR A 8 3.56 14.47 8.70
C TYR A 8 4.34 13.55 7.74
N GLY A 9 4.15 12.23 7.86
CA GLY A 9 4.78 11.28 6.97
C GLY A 9 4.38 11.49 5.51
N TYR A 10 3.10 11.70 5.25
CA TYR A 10 2.63 11.97 3.89
C TYR A 10 3.14 13.30 3.36
N LEU A 11 3.26 14.30 4.21
CA LEU A 11 3.84 15.57 3.82
C LEU A 11 5.30 15.38 3.38
N LEU A 12 6.04 14.56 4.13
CA LEU A 12 7.42 14.24 3.76
C LEU A 12 7.50 13.48 2.44
N LEU A 13 6.54 12.58 2.18
CA LEU A 13 6.48 11.86 0.91
C LEU A 13 6.23 12.83 -0.24
N SER A 14 5.29 13.75 -0.07
CA SER A 14 4.96 14.69 -1.15
C SER A 14 6.08 15.69 -1.41
N THR A 15 6.97 15.92 -0.45
CA THR A 15 8.16 16.76 -0.65
C THR A 15 9.38 15.92 -1.02
N GLN A 16 9.19 14.63 -1.28
CA GLN A 16 10.23 13.69 -1.66
C GLN A 16 11.33 13.50 -0.61
N GLN A 17 11.02 13.73 0.65
CA GLN A 17 11.94 13.46 1.75
C GLN A 17 11.72 12.03 2.25
N MET A 18 12.03 11.07 1.40
CA MET A 18 11.68 9.67 1.63
C MET A 18 12.34 9.07 2.86
N GLU A 19 13.59 9.44 3.13
CA GLU A 19 14.29 8.91 4.31
C GLU A 19 13.61 9.32 5.60
N LYS A 20 13.17 10.58 5.67
CA LYS A 20 12.48 11.08 6.85
C LYS A 20 11.10 10.45 6.98
N ALA A 21 10.39 10.31 5.87
CA ALA A 21 9.09 9.65 5.86
C ALA A 21 9.23 8.20 6.34
N HIS A 22 10.24 7.51 5.86
CA HIS A 22 10.51 6.14 6.26
C HIS A 22 10.73 6.04 7.78
N ALA A 23 11.54 6.95 8.33
CA ALA A 23 11.79 6.97 9.77
C ALA A 23 10.51 7.22 10.57
N VAL A 24 9.64 8.12 10.09
CA VAL A 24 8.37 8.41 10.75
C VAL A 24 7.49 7.15 10.77
N PHE A 25 7.33 6.49 9.63
CA PHE A 25 6.49 5.30 9.55
C PHE A 25 7.07 4.11 10.32
N LYS A 26 8.41 3.99 10.39
CA LYS A 26 9.05 2.98 11.24
C LYS A 26 8.69 3.20 12.70
N GLY A 27 8.74 4.46 13.15
CA GLY A 27 8.37 4.79 14.51
C GLY A 27 6.89 4.51 14.78
N MET A 28 6.02 4.86 13.84
CA MET A 28 4.59 4.57 13.96
C MET A 28 4.32 3.08 14.03
N ARG A 29 5.08 2.28 13.28
CA ARG A 29 4.91 0.83 13.29
C ARG A 29 5.19 0.24 14.66
N VAL A 30 6.18 0.78 15.37
CA VAL A 30 6.49 0.34 16.74
C VAL A 30 5.32 0.65 17.66
N LEU A 31 4.70 1.82 17.51
CA LEU A 31 3.60 2.27 18.37
C LEU A 31 2.27 1.61 17.99
N LEU A 32 2.08 1.30 16.72
CA LEU A 32 0.82 0.81 16.17
C LEU A 32 1.07 -0.43 15.31
N PRO A 33 1.52 -1.55 15.94
CA PRO A 33 1.99 -2.69 15.16
C PRO A 33 0.88 -3.40 14.35
N ASP A 34 -0.39 -3.20 14.74
CA ASP A 34 -1.51 -3.87 14.06
C ASP A 34 -2.25 -2.95 13.09
N ASP A 35 -1.76 -1.75 12.86
CA ASP A 35 -2.41 -0.79 11.97
C ASP A 35 -2.00 -1.06 10.53
N ALA A 36 -2.96 -1.51 9.71
CA ALA A 36 -2.70 -1.86 8.31
C ALA A 36 -2.28 -0.65 7.49
N HIS A 37 -2.82 0.52 7.80
CA HIS A 37 -2.47 1.75 7.09
C HIS A 37 -1.01 2.13 7.34
N VAL A 38 -0.56 2.00 8.58
CA VAL A 38 0.84 2.25 8.94
C VAL A 38 1.75 1.25 8.24
N ALA A 39 1.38 -0.03 8.24
CA ALA A 39 2.17 -1.06 7.58
C ALA A 39 2.27 -0.80 6.07
N LYS A 40 1.16 -0.39 5.45
CA LYS A 40 1.16 -0.02 4.03
C LYS A 40 2.10 1.14 3.75
N SER A 41 2.03 2.18 4.57
CA SER A 41 2.87 3.36 4.38
C SER A 41 4.35 3.02 4.57
N LEU A 42 4.65 2.18 5.55
CA LEU A 42 6.02 1.73 5.77
C LEU A 42 6.51 0.88 4.59
N ALA A 43 5.65 0.01 4.07
CA ALA A 43 6.01 -0.80 2.90
C ALA A 43 6.32 0.09 1.69
N MET A 44 5.54 1.15 1.49
CA MET A 44 5.79 2.09 0.39
C MET A 44 7.16 2.76 0.50
N THR A 45 7.50 3.25 1.69
CA THR A 45 8.79 3.91 1.88
C THR A 45 9.94 2.92 1.84
N THR A 46 9.72 1.69 2.30
CA THR A 46 10.72 0.63 2.25
C THR A 46 11.03 0.25 0.80
N LEU A 47 9.98 0.15 -0.04
CA LEU A 47 10.18 -0.12 -1.46
C LEU A 47 10.93 1.02 -2.13
N ALA A 48 10.56 2.26 -1.82
CA ALA A 48 11.23 3.43 -2.37
C ALA A 48 12.71 3.49 -1.97
N ALA A 49 13.03 2.98 -0.79
CA ALA A 49 14.42 2.89 -0.32
C ALA A 49 15.21 1.76 -0.99
N GLY A 50 14.56 0.94 -1.80
CA GLY A 50 15.24 -0.10 -2.55
C GLY A 50 15.18 -1.49 -1.92
N ASP A 51 14.47 -1.66 -0.81
CA ASP A 51 14.36 -2.96 -0.14
C ASP A 51 13.04 -3.63 -0.50
N ALA A 52 12.99 -4.18 -1.69
CA ALA A 52 11.79 -4.80 -2.22
C ALA A 52 11.36 -6.03 -1.41
N ALA A 53 12.31 -6.81 -0.90
CA ALA A 53 11.99 -8.00 -0.11
C ALA A 53 11.30 -7.62 1.21
N ALA A 54 11.82 -6.62 1.91
CA ALA A 54 11.20 -6.16 3.14
C ALA A 54 9.85 -5.51 2.87
N ALA A 55 9.73 -4.76 1.77
CA ALA A 55 8.46 -4.15 1.38
C ALA A 55 7.40 -5.20 1.10
N LEU A 56 7.77 -6.28 0.42
CA LEU A 56 6.86 -7.38 0.13
C LEU A 56 6.36 -8.04 1.42
N ALA A 57 7.27 -8.30 2.36
CA ALA A 57 6.90 -8.89 3.64
C ALA A 57 5.93 -8.00 4.42
N LEU A 58 6.18 -6.69 4.43
CA LEU A 58 5.30 -5.74 5.11
C LEU A 58 3.93 -5.67 4.44
N ALA A 59 3.88 -5.70 3.11
CA ALA A 59 2.63 -5.68 2.38
C ALA A 59 1.82 -6.96 2.65
N ASP A 60 2.48 -8.11 2.67
CA ASP A 60 1.81 -9.38 2.96
C ASP A 60 1.25 -9.40 4.38
N GLU A 61 2.00 -8.87 5.33
CA GLU A 61 1.54 -8.77 6.70
C GLU A 61 0.32 -7.85 6.81
N ALA A 62 0.37 -6.71 6.13
CA ALA A 62 -0.71 -5.74 6.16
C ALA A 62 -1.99 -6.28 5.52
N ARG A 63 -1.87 -7.15 4.50
CA ARG A 63 -3.04 -7.71 3.84
C ARG A 63 -3.92 -8.49 4.78
N ALA A 64 -3.33 -9.18 5.74
CA ALA A 64 -4.09 -9.99 6.69
C ALA A 64 -5.03 -9.15 7.56
N LYS A 65 -4.75 -7.86 7.71
CA LYS A 65 -5.50 -6.96 8.60
C LYS A 65 -6.23 -5.86 7.83
N ALA A 66 -6.12 -5.85 6.50
CA ALA A 66 -6.61 -4.76 5.68
C ALA A 66 -8.07 -4.97 5.31
N GLY A 67 -8.80 -3.85 5.21
CA GLY A 67 -10.12 -3.85 4.60
C GLY A 67 -10.02 -3.74 3.09
N ASP A 68 -11.17 -3.77 2.43
CA ASP A 68 -11.21 -3.79 0.97
C ASP A 68 -10.52 -2.57 0.35
N ASP A 69 -10.65 -1.41 0.97
CA ASP A 69 -10.04 -0.19 0.47
C ASP A 69 -8.51 -0.28 0.45
N GLU A 70 -7.94 -0.96 1.44
CA GLU A 70 -6.50 -1.09 1.54
C GLU A 70 -5.96 -2.21 0.66
N LEU A 71 -6.76 -3.26 0.41
CA LEU A 71 -6.28 -4.43 -0.31
C LEU A 71 -5.85 -4.12 -1.73
N ALA A 72 -6.59 -3.24 -2.43
CA ALA A 72 -6.21 -2.87 -3.79
C ALA A 72 -4.83 -2.18 -3.81
N ALA A 73 -4.60 -1.26 -2.87
CA ALA A 73 -3.32 -0.57 -2.78
C ALA A 73 -2.19 -1.53 -2.39
N LEU A 74 -2.47 -2.46 -1.47
CA LEU A 74 -1.47 -3.44 -1.05
C LEU A 74 -1.13 -4.42 -2.17
N ASP A 75 -2.11 -4.84 -2.95
CA ASP A 75 -1.84 -5.71 -4.09
C ASP A 75 -1.00 -4.99 -5.15
N ALA A 76 -1.25 -3.71 -5.39
CA ALA A 76 -0.43 -2.93 -6.30
C ALA A 76 1.01 -2.80 -5.78
N LEU A 77 1.15 -2.57 -4.48
CA LEU A 77 2.46 -2.47 -3.84
C LEU A 77 3.23 -3.79 -3.93
N ARG A 78 2.52 -4.90 -3.67
CA ARG A 78 3.10 -6.23 -3.81
C ARG A 78 3.59 -6.46 -5.24
N GLY A 79 2.78 -6.06 -6.22
CA GLY A 79 3.16 -6.19 -7.61
C GLY A 79 4.45 -5.45 -7.92
N LYS A 80 4.58 -4.23 -7.43
CA LYS A 80 5.80 -3.45 -7.64
C LYS A 80 7.01 -4.10 -6.98
N ALA A 81 6.85 -4.60 -5.76
CA ALA A 81 7.93 -5.27 -5.03
C ALA A 81 8.34 -6.56 -5.72
N LEU A 82 7.37 -7.36 -6.16
CA LEU A 82 7.63 -8.61 -6.87
C LEU A 82 8.35 -8.36 -8.19
N PHE A 83 7.96 -7.32 -8.90
CA PHE A 83 8.62 -6.96 -10.14
C PHE A 83 10.08 -6.57 -9.89
N ALA A 84 10.32 -5.78 -8.83
CA ALA A 84 11.67 -5.38 -8.46
C ALA A 84 12.52 -6.59 -8.07
N LEU A 85 11.90 -7.65 -7.56
CA LEU A 85 12.59 -8.89 -7.21
C LEU A 85 12.76 -9.85 -8.41
N GLY A 86 12.31 -9.46 -9.59
CA GLY A 86 12.42 -10.30 -10.78
C GLY A 86 11.33 -11.38 -10.87
N ARG A 87 10.31 -11.32 -10.04
CA ARG A 87 9.21 -12.30 -10.00
C ARG A 87 8.04 -11.78 -10.83
N ALA A 88 8.25 -11.71 -12.14
CA ALA A 88 7.35 -11.01 -13.05
C ALA A 88 5.95 -11.64 -13.15
N ASP A 89 5.85 -12.97 -13.13
CA ASP A 89 4.55 -13.62 -13.23
C ASP A 89 3.70 -13.37 -12.00
N GLU A 90 4.32 -13.46 -10.82
CA GLU A 90 3.63 -13.15 -9.57
C GLU A 90 3.26 -11.66 -9.49
N ALA A 91 4.14 -10.80 -10.02
CA ALA A 91 3.87 -9.37 -10.06
C ALA A 91 2.64 -9.08 -10.90
N ARG A 92 2.54 -9.71 -12.06
CA ARG A 92 1.39 -9.53 -12.95
C ARG A 92 0.11 -10.00 -12.27
N ALA A 93 0.16 -11.12 -11.56
CA ALA A 93 -1.00 -11.62 -10.83
C ALA A 93 -1.45 -10.64 -9.75
N ALA A 94 -0.50 -10.09 -8.98
CA ALA A 94 -0.82 -9.14 -7.91
C ALA A 94 -1.40 -7.84 -8.49
N LEU A 95 -0.82 -7.34 -9.57
CA LEU A 95 -1.34 -6.13 -10.22
C LEU A 95 -2.72 -6.37 -10.81
N GLY A 96 -2.94 -7.55 -11.37
CA GLY A 96 -4.26 -7.93 -11.88
C GLY A 96 -5.31 -7.96 -10.77
N GLN A 97 -4.94 -8.48 -9.60
CA GLN A 97 -5.85 -8.46 -8.44
C GLN A 97 -6.17 -7.04 -8.00
N SER A 98 -5.19 -6.16 -8.00
CA SER A 98 -5.41 -4.76 -7.65
C SER A 98 -6.41 -4.10 -8.60
N LEU A 99 -6.21 -4.31 -9.90
CA LEU A 99 -7.11 -3.76 -10.91
C LEU A 99 -8.51 -4.35 -10.79
N ALA A 100 -8.61 -5.66 -10.56
CA ALA A 100 -9.90 -6.31 -10.41
C ALA A 100 -10.67 -5.78 -9.20
N ARG A 101 -9.97 -5.53 -8.08
CA ARG A 101 -10.61 -4.96 -6.90
C ARG A 101 -11.13 -3.55 -7.15
N ARG A 102 -10.35 -2.74 -7.87
CA ARG A 102 -10.77 -1.38 -8.21
C ARG A 102 -11.94 -1.39 -9.17
N ALA A 103 -11.93 -2.27 -10.14
CA ALA A 103 -13.03 -2.41 -11.09
C ALA A 103 -14.29 -2.90 -10.39
N GLY A 104 -14.15 -3.89 -9.50
CA GLY A 104 -15.29 -4.40 -8.72
C GLY A 104 -15.91 -3.34 -7.85
N ARG A 105 -15.09 -2.51 -7.21
CA ARG A 105 -15.56 -1.40 -6.39
C ARG A 105 -16.30 -0.38 -7.24
N SER A 106 -15.73 -0.04 -8.39
CA SER A 106 -16.34 0.90 -9.31
C SER A 106 -17.66 0.40 -9.84
N ASN A 107 -17.72 -0.90 -10.16
CA ASN A 107 -18.95 -1.53 -10.66
C ASN A 107 -19.96 -1.75 -9.53
N GLY A 108 -19.48 -1.88 -8.30
CA GLY A 108 -20.35 -2.07 -7.15
C GLY A 108 -21.03 -0.81 -6.69
N THR A 109 -20.54 0.36 -7.04
CA THR A 109 -21.22 1.59 -6.73
C THR A 109 -22.34 1.79 -7.72
N PRO A 110 -23.53 2.18 -7.22
CA PRO A 110 -24.60 2.52 -8.14
C PRO A 110 -24.10 3.59 -9.08
N ALA A 111 -24.03 3.26 -10.32
CA ALA A 111 -23.52 4.21 -11.27
C ALA A 111 -24.44 5.40 -11.29
N PRO A 112 -23.91 6.58 -11.11
CA PRO A 112 -24.75 7.77 -11.19
C PRO A 112 -25.32 7.90 -12.59
N ASN A 113 -24.75 7.19 -13.49
CA ASN A 113 -25.18 7.17 -14.84
C ASN A 113 -25.68 5.78 -15.18
N GLY A 114 -26.19 5.27 -14.31
CA GLY A 114 -26.69 3.99 -14.42
C GLY A 114 -25.94 2.97 -15.19
N LYS A 115 -25.78 3.36 -15.32
CA LYS A 115 -25.85 2.88 -15.74
C LYS A 115 -25.87 2.53 -16.28
N VAL A 116 -26.06 2.49 -16.48
CA VAL A 116 -26.12 2.29 -16.94
C VAL A 116 -26.33 1.96 -17.46
N PRO A 117 -26.86 1.79 -17.86
CA PRO A 117 -27.23 1.42 -18.39
C PRO A 117 -27.53 1.40 -18.93
#